data_8e531673db04791ecca57f263284d3bc
#
_entry.id   8e531673db04791ecca57f263284d3bc
#
_cell.length_a   1.000
_cell.length_b   1.000
_cell.length_c   1.000
_cell.angle_alpha   90.00
_cell.angle_beta   90.00
_cell.angle_gamma   90.00
#
_symmetry.space_group_name_H-M   'P 1'
#
loop_
_entity.id
_entity.type
_entity.pdbx_description
1 polymer ?
#
loop_
_entity_poly.entity_id
_entity_poly.type
_entity_poly.pdbx_seq_one_letter_code
_entity_poly.pdbx_strand_id
1 'polypeptide(L)'
;MSTVPLGRRAVLLGAPVAGLAVACQSGSADSRDRALTRDEERSLATLRTVDASLPLFAMTHYGTYDPLQPIAMASSPQRFACSLFLAGGGPRGPLFGRNFDWRPSPALLLTTRPSREATSLSLVDISYLGIDQDAGKRLMDDPELRRRLLKAAAIPFDGVNQHGLAIGMAAVDTAQPPKVPGARVVGSGRIQRLVLDQARNVDEAVAVFRRYTVRFEPGEVPLHYLLADARGKSAAIEFVGGEMRVLPGAGDWHDMVNFVLSTADESEKRSDTRYRTIAERLRRTNGRLDPAGAMDLLSKVAQHHTRWSAVYELRHGEMTLALARDYRRIHRFKLDA
;
A
#
# COMPACT_ATOMS: atom_id res chain seq x y z
N MET A 1 -53.99 -18.26 -56.27
CA MET A 1 -53.62 -19.10 -57.45
C MET A 1 -52.08 -19.11 -57.46
N SER A 2 -51.53 -20.10 -57.31
CA SER A 2 -50.93 -21.37 -57.66
C SER A 2 -49.66 -21.54 -56.91
N THR A 3 -49.58 -22.47 -56.09
CA THR A 3 -49.11 -23.86 -56.09
C THR A 3 -47.59 -24.02 -55.87
N VAL A 4 -47.29 -24.67 -54.76
CA VAL A 4 -46.03 -25.31 -54.34
C VAL A 4 -45.68 -26.49 -55.28
N PRO A 5 -44.42 -26.86 -55.45
CA PRO A 5 -44.15 -28.23 -55.02
C PRO A 5 -42.91 -28.44 -54.14
N LEU A 6 -43.05 -29.48 -53.32
CA LEU A 6 -42.02 -30.15 -52.51
C LEU A 6 -40.93 -30.82 -53.36
N GLY A 7 -39.72 -30.86 -52.83
CA GLY A 7 -38.56 -31.61 -53.37
C GLY A 7 -37.57 -32.08 -52.33
N ARG A 8 -37.76 -33.34 -51.92
CA ARG A 8 -36.81 -34.39 -51.51
C ARG A 8 -35.66 -34.10 -50.53
N ARG A 9 -35.74 -34.82 -49.43
CA ARG A 9 -34.71 -35.12 -48.43
C ARG A 9 -33.49 -35.82 -49.07
N ALA A 10 -32.30 -35.34 -48.73
CA ALA A 10 -31.08 -36.13 -48.80
C ALA A 10 -30.50 -36.30 -47.39
N VAL A 11 -30.47 -37.54 -46.95
CA VAL A 11 -29.80 -37.92 -45.67
C VAL A 11 -28.31 -38.10 -46.02
N LEU A 12 -27.44 -37.32 -45.37
CA LEU A 12 -26.02 -37.53 -45.34
C LEU A 12 -25.61 -37.92 -43.93
N LEU A 13 -25.19 -39.16 -43.82
CA LEU A 13 -24.50 -39.74 -42.65
C LEU A 13 -23.16 -39.02 -42.45
N GLY A 14 -23.06 -38.24 -41.38
CA GLY A 14 -21.83 -37.64 -40.95
C GLY A 14 -21.23 -38.45 -39.80
N ALA A 15 -19.98 -38.87 -39.96
CA ALA A 15 -19.18 -39.57 -38.96
C ALA A 15 -18.87 -38.68 -37.77
N PRO A 16 -18.70 -39.22 -36.55
CA PRO A 16 -18.34 -38.41 -35.39
C PRO A 16 -16.85 -38.04 -35.43
N VAL A 17 -16.55 -36.75 -35.54
CA VAL A 17 -15.22 -36.21 -35.26
C VAL A 17 -15.06 -36.18 -33.74
N ALA A 18 -14.20 -37.06 -33.22
CA ALA A 18 -13.76 -37.01 -31.84
C ALA A 18 -12.89 -35.78 -31.64
N GLY A 19 -13.50 -34.71 -31.12
CA GLY A 19 -12.82 -33.52 -30.65
C GLY A 19 -12.06 -33.87 -29.38
N LEU A 20 -10.73 -33.90 -29.42
CA LEU A 20 -9.87 -33.86 -28.26
C LEU A 20 -10.06 -32.48 -27.61
N ALA A 21 -10.88 -32.44 -26.58
CA ALA A 21 -10.89 -31.33 -25.64
C ALA A 21 -9.60 -31.38 -24.81
N VAL A 22 -8.60 -30.62 -25.23
CA VAL A 22 -7.47 -30.28 -24.35
C VAL A 22 -8.02 -29.38 -23.26
N ALA A 23 -8.39 -30.00 -22.16
CA ALA A 23 -8.68 -29.28 -20.92
C ALA A 23 -7.36 -28.65 -20.42
N CYS A 24 -7.15 -27.36 -20.72
CA CYS A 24 -6.22 -26.55 -19.97
C CYS A 24 -6.76 -26.44 -18.54
N GLN A 25 -6.47 -27.45 -17.72
CA GLN A 25 -6.51 -27.30 -16.28
C GLN A 25 -5.38 -26.36 -15.91
N SER A 26 -5.65 -25.05 -15.88
CA SER A 26 -4.89 -24.10 -15.07
C SER A 26 -5.19 -24.44 -13.61
N GLY A 27 -4.53 -25.46 -13.11
CA GLY A 27 -4.56 -25.82 -11.69
C GLY A 27 -3.93 -24.68 -10.91
N SER A 28 -4.76 -23.85 -10.28
CA SER A 28 -4.36 -23.16 -9.06
C SER A 28 -4.17 -24.26 -8.01
N ALA A 29 -2.98 -24.87 -7.98
CA ALA A 29 -2.58 -25.73 -6.87
C ALA A 29 -2.75 -24.89 -5.60
N ASP A 30 -3.66 -25.34 -4.75
CA ASP A 30 -3.96 -24.71 -3.48
C ASP A 30 -2.64 -24.61 -2.69
N SER A 31 -2.17 -23.39 -2.46
CA SER A 31 -0.87 -23.11 -1.82
C SER A 31 -0.81 -23.62 -0.37
N ARG A 32 -1.87 -24.26 0.12
CA ARG A 32 -2.01 -24.79 1.46
C ARG A 32 -1.14 -26.01 1.73
N ASP A 33 -0.96 -26.89 0.75
CA ASP A 33 -0.25 -28.18 0.92
C ASP A 33 1.24 -28.13 0.55
N ARG A 34 1.75 -27.01 0.02
CA ARG A 34 3.17 -26.87 -0.29
C ARG A 34 4.02 -26.73 0.96
N ALA A 35 5.09 -27.50 1.08
CA ALA A 35 6.09 -27.28 2.13
C ALA A 35 6.66 -25.85 2.07
N LEU A 36 6.90 -25.25 3.23
CA LEU A 36 7.56 -23.95 3.33
C LEU A 36 8.99 -24.04 2.82
N THR A 37 9.46 -22.98 2.18
CA THR A 37 10.89 -22.82 1.90
C THR A 37 11.64 -22.44 3.19
N ARG A 38 12.96 -22.59 3.18
CA ARG A 38 13.81 -22.19 4.31
C ARG A 38 13.65 -20.72 4.69
N ASP A 39 13.51 -19.84 3.69
CA ASP A 39 13.31 -18.40 3.93
C ASP A 39 11.91 -18.10 4.49
N GLU A 40 10.89 -18.83 4.07
CA GLU A 40 9.54 -18.72 4.63
C GLU A 40 9.49 -19.19 6.09
N GLU A 41 10.12 -20.33 6.40
CA GLU A 41 10.24 -20.82 7.78
C GLU A 41 10.99 -19.81 8.66
N ARG A 42 12.11 -19.30 8.17
CA ARG A 42 12.89 -18.25 8.84
C ARG A 42 12.06 -17.00 9.08
N SER A 43 11.27 -16.58 8.09
CA SER A 43 10.39 -15.40 8.20
C SER A 43 9.35 -15.60 9.30
N LEU A 44 8.63 -16.73 9.27
CA LEU A 44 7.60 -17.05 10.26
C LEU A 44 8.17 -17.23 11.67
N ALA A 45 9.42 -17.67 11.80
CA ALA A 45 10.10 -17.77 13.09
C ALA A 45 10.36 -16.40 13.75
N THR A 46 10.37 -15.30 12.98
CA THR A 46 10.55 -13.94 13.52
C THR A 46 9.22 -13.31 13.96
N LEU A 47 8.08 -13.93 13.67
CA LEU A 47 6.76 -13.40 14.02
C LEU A 47 6.63 -13.28 15.54
N ARG A 48 6.24 -12.09 15.99
CA ARG A 48 6.00 -11.79 17.41
C ARG A 48 4.87 -10.79 17.59
N THR A 49 4.21 -10.86 18.72
CA THR A 49 3.27 -9.82 19.16
C THR A 49 4.06 -8.63 19.70
N VAL A 50 3.74 -7.42 19.25
CA VAL A 50 4.30 -6.15 19.74
C VAL A 50 3.35 -5.53 20.75
N ASP A 51 2.07 -5.49 20.42
CA ASP A 51 1.01 -5.01 21.31
C ASP A 51 -0.21 -5.93 21.16
N ALA A 52 -0.60 -6.57 22.26
CA ALA A 52 -1.75 -7.49 22.27
C ALA A 52 -3.09 -6.74 22.44
N SER A 53 -3.08 -5.59 23.09
CA SER A 53 -4.30 -4.80 23.36
C SER A 53 -4.78 -4.04 22.12
N LEU A 54 -3.83 -3.65 21.25
CA LEU A 54 -4.07 -2.99 19.96
C LEU A 54 -3.37 -3.80 18.88
N PRO A 55 -3.93 -4.94 18.39
CA PRO A 55 -3.20 -6.00 17.73
C PRO A 55 -2.17 -5.52 16.71
N LEU A 56 -0.93 -5.39 17.16
CA LEU A 56 0.25 -5.11 16.35
C LEU A 56 1.18 -6.31 16.46
N PHE A 57 1.52 -6.85 15.31
CA PHE A 57 2.51 -7.91 15.15
C PHE A 57 3.75 -7.34 14.44
N ALA A 58 4.89 -8.01 14.58
CA ALA A 58 6.08 -7.72 13.80
C ALA A 58 6.66 -9.00 13.22
N MET A 59 7.17 -8.91 11.99
CA MET A 59 7.81 -10.01 11.27
C MET A 59 8.91 -9.47 10.36
N THR A 60 9.97 -10.24 10.17
CA THR A 60 10.95 -10.02 9.10
C THR A 60 10.70 -11.03 8.00
N HIS A 61 10.46 -10.55 6.78
CA HIS A 61 10.35 -11.38 5.59
C HIS A 61 11.72 -11.51 4.94
N TYR A 62 12.20 -12.73 4.78
CA TYR A 62 13.45 -13.06 4.11
C TYR A 62 13.19 -13.65 2.73
N GLY A 63 14.16 -13.52 1.84
CA GLY A 63 14.13 -14.14 0.51
C GLY A 63 13.28 -13.37 -0.50
N THR A 64 13.08 -14.01 -1.64
CA THR A 64 12.38 -13.43 -2.79
C THR A 64 10.87 -13.55 -2.65
N TYR A 65 10.16 -12.59 -3.18
CA TYR A 65 8.72 -12.61 -3.43
C TYR A 65 8.45 -12.00 -4.81
N ASP A 66 7.36 -12.40 -5.44
CA ASP A 66 6.92 -11.75 -6.69
C ASP A 66 5.93 -10.61 -6.36
N PRO A 67 6.36 -9.33 -6.44
CA PRO A 67 5.48 -8.20 -6.17
C PRO A 67 4.36 -8.05 -7.21
N LEU A 68 4.43 -8.79 -8.32
CA LEU A 68 3.45 -8.77 -9.39
C LEU A 68 2.46 -9.93 -9.31
N GLN A 69 2.70 -10.92 -8.46
CA GLN A 69 1.78 -12.04 -8.27
C GLN A 69 0.42 -11.52 -7.77
N PRO A 70 -0.69 -11.88 -8.41
CA PRO A 70 -2.02 -11.53 -7.92
C PRO A 70 -2.24 -12.04 -6.49
N ILE A 71 -2.69 -11.17 -5.62
CA ILE A 71 -3.12 -11.52 -4.27
C ILE A 71 -4.62 -11.28 -4.23
N ALA A 72 -5.40 -12.31 -3.90
CA ALA A 72 -6.80 -12.12 -3.58
C ALA A 72 -6.87 -11.29 -2.27
N MET A 73 -7.21 -10.02 -2.41
CA MET A 73 -7.42 -9.14 -1.28
C MET A 73 -8.89 -9.20 -0.87
N ALA A 74 -9.15 -9.18 0.42
CA ALA A 74 -10.51 -9.00 0.91
C ALA A 74 -11.01 -7.62 0.46
N SER A 75 -12.09 -7.58 -0.32
CA SER A 75 -12.69 -6.33 -0.75
C SER A 75 -13.33 -5.60 0.43
N SER A 76 -13.17 -4.29 0.49
CA SER A 76 -13.86 -3.47 1.47
C SER A 76 -14.49 -2.28 0.76
N PRO A 77 -15.82 -2.13 0.83
CA PRO A 77 -16.52 -1.03 0.17
C PRO A 77 -16.41 0.32 0.91
N GLN A 78 -15.76 0.35 2.06
CA GLN A 78 -15.62 1.57 2.84
C GLN A 78 -14.45 2.42 2.35
N ARG A 79 -14.62 3.75 2.39
CA ARG A 79 -13.54 4.70 2.11
C ARG A 79 -12.69 4.86 3.36
N PHE A 80 -11.37 4.68 3.23
CA PHE A 80 -10.45 5.08 4.29
C PHE A 80 -10.05 6.54 4.14
N ALA A 81 -9.89 7.21 5.26
CA ALA A 81 -9.30 8.53 5.33
C ALA A 81 -7.80 8.41 5.61
N CYS A 82 -7.03 9.40 5.25
CA CYS A 82 -5.60 9.46 5.54
C CYS A 82 -5.14 10.90 5.65
N SER A 83 -4.05 11.09 6.36
CA SER A 83 -3.31 12.34 6.33
C SER A 83 -1.82 12.02 6.21
N LEU A 84 -1.14 12.66 5.28
CA LEU A 84 0.28 12.44 5.02
C LEU A 84 0.99 13.78 4.89
N PHE A 85 2.26 13.82 5.31
CA PHE A 85 3.10 14.98 5.06
C PHE A 85 4.58 14.65 5.04
N LEU A 86 5.35 15.49 4.33
CA LEU A 86 6.78 15.67 4.51
C LEU A 86 7.01 16.92 5.38
N ALA A 87 7.89 16.83 6.38
CA ALA A 87 8.48 17.95 7.10
C ALA A 87 10.00 17.88 6.93
N GLY A 88 10.55 18.66 5.98
CA GLY A 88 11.93 18.52 5.51
C GLY A 88 12.95 19.37 6.26
N GLY A 89 12.53 20.43 6.95
CA GLY A 89 13.41 21.42 7.57
C GLY A 89 13.89 21.12 8.99
N GLY A 90 13.53 19.96 9.57
CA GLY A 90 13.82 19.61 10.96
C GLY A 90 15.28 19.26 11.25
N PRO A 91 15.69 19.32 12.55
CA PRO A 91 17.09 19.08 12.94
C PRO A 91 17.56 17.65 12.75
N ARG A 92 16.63 16.69 12.71
CA ARG A 92 16.93 15.26 12.42
C ARG A 92 16.82 14.89 10.94
N GLY A 93 16.65 15.90 10.07
CA GLY A 93 16.40 15.71 8.64
C GLY A 93 14.92 15.51 8.34
N PRO A 94 14.61 15.10 7.10
CA PRO A 94 13.24 14.96 6.64
C PRO A 94 12.47 13.89 7.41
N LEU A 95 11.23 14.23 7.79
CA LEU A 95 10.27 13.36 8.45
C LEU A 95 9.07 13.11 7.53
N PHE A 96 8.68 11.86 7.36
CA PHE A 96 7.45 11.49 6.69
C PHE A 96 6.42 11.08 7.72
N GLY A 97 5.33 11.85 7.82
CA GLY A 97 4.26 11.62 8.78
C GLY A 97 3.01 11.06 8.11
N ARG A 98 2.32 10.12 8.78
CA ARG A 98 1.10 9.53 8.27
C ARG A 98 0.12 9.13 9.36
N ASN A 99 -1.19 9.46 9.18
CA ASN A 99 -2.33 8.79 9.81
C ASN A 99 -2.99 7.85 8.81
N PHE A 100 -3.22 6.61 9.22
CA PHE A 100 -4.09 5.66 8.52
C PHE A 100 -5.41 5.55 9.27
N ASP A 101 -6.47 6.02 8.65
CA ASP A 101 -7.81 6.10 9.23
C ASP A 101 -8.68 5.02 8.59
N TRP A 102 -8.98 3.96 9.37
CA TRP A 102 -9.68 2.78 8.88
C TRP A 102 -10.45 2.07 10.00
N ARG A 103 -11.32 1.14 9.63
CA ARG A 103 -11.96 0.25 10.60
C ARG A 103 -10.92 -0.47 11.47
N PRO A 104 -11.27 -0.87 12.70
CA PRO A 104 -10.38 -1.66 13.54
C PRO A 104 -9.93 -2.95 12.84
N SER A 105 -8.64 -3.14 12.72
CA SER A 105 -7.98 -4.29 12.08
C SER A 105 -6.62 -4.54 12.71
N PRO A 106 -6.10 -5.78 12.72
CA PRO A 106 -4.74 -6.03 13.15
C PRO A 106 -3.74 -5.45 12.14
N ALA A 107 -2.61 -4.95 12.65
CA ALA A 107 -1.53 -4.43 11.85
C ALA A 107 -0.27 -5.31 11.95
N LEU A 108 0.50 -5.37 10.88
CA LEU A 108 1.82 -5.99 10.85
C LEU A 108 2.87 -4.95 10.53
N LEU A 109 3.83 -4.78 11.42
CA LEU A 109 5.10 -4.13 11.12
C LEU A 109 5.98 -5.15 10.41
N LEU A 110 6.29 -4.89 9.15
CA LEU A 110 7.04 -5.81 8.31
C LEU A 110 8.38 -5.21 7.89
N THR A 111 9.46 -5.86 8.28
CA THR A 111 10.76 -5.65 7.67
C THR A 111 10.91 -6.62 6.51
N THR A 112 11.20 -6.14 5.29
CA THR A 112 11.57 -7.01 4.18
C THR A 112 13.06 -6.99 3.97
N ARG A 113 13.65 -8.18 3.82
CA ARG A 113 15.08 -8.40 3.51
C ARG A 113 15.20 -9.30 2.28
N PRO A 114 14.91 -8.75 1.09
CA PRO A 114 15.03 -9.50 -0.15
C PRO A 114 16.51 -9.71 -0.49
N SER A 115 16.79 -10.68 -1.38
CA SER A 115 18.17 -11.03 -1.71
C SER A 115 18.88 -10.02 -2.62
N ARG A 116 18.14 -9.19 -3.35
CA ARG A 116 18.69 -8.28 -4.38
C ARG A 116 18.14 -6.86 -4.29
N GLU A 117 16.92 -6.70 -3.84
CA GLU A 117 16.21 -5.44 -3.75
C GLU A 117 16.52 -4.73 -2.42
N ALA A 118 16.01 -3.51 -2.27
CA ALA A 118 16.24 -2.74 -1.05
C ALA A 118 15.49 -3.32 0.17
N THR A 119 16.17 -3.36 1.31
CA THR A 119 15.53 -3.63 2.59
C THR A 119 14.55 -2.51 2.93
N SER A 120 13.40 -2.84 3.51
CA SER A 120 12.41 -1.82 3.89
C SER A 120 11.67 -2.16 5.18
N LEU A 121 11.11 -1.13 5.82
CA LEU A 121 10.19 -1.21 6.95
C LEU A 121 8.84 -0.66 6.52
N SER A 122 7.77 -1.42 6.71
CA SER A 122 6.44 -1.04 6.27
C SER A 122 5.36 -1.46 7.26
N LEU A 123 4.21 -0.78 7.22
CA LEU A 123 2.99 -1.19 7.91
C LEU A 123 2.03 -1.81 6.91
N VAL A 124 1.38 -2.89 7.35
CA VAL A 124 0.42 -3.67 6.57
C VAL A 124 -0.84 -3.88 7.39
N ASP A 125 -1.99 -3.55 6.83
CA ASP A 125 -3.29 -3.99 7.37
C ASP A 125 -3.53 -5.44 6.94
N ILE A 126 -3.35 -6.37 7.87
CA ILE A 126 -3.45 -7.80 7.56
C ILE A 126 -4.89 -8.31 7.42
N SER A 127 -5.90 -7.46 7.66
CA SER A 127 -7.28 -7.81 7.33
C SER A 127 -7.48 -8.02 5.83
N TYR A 128 -6.67 -7.39 5.00
CA TYR A 128 -6.62 -7.65 3.55
C TYR A 128 -6.08 -9.02 3.16
N LEU A 129 -5.44 -9.73 4.10
CA LEU A 129 -5.06 -11.14 3.97
C LEU A 129 -6.08 -12.09 4.60
N GLY A 130 -7.27 -11.60 4.95
CA GLY A 130 -8.31 -12.36 5.62
C GLY A 130 -8.02 -12.64 7.10
N ILE A 131 -7.21 -11.79 7.73
CA ILE A 131 -6.90 -11.84 9.17
C ILE A 131 -7.56 -10.63 9.83
N ASP A 132 -8.85 -10.76 10.15
CA ASP A 132 -9.61 -9.76 10.88
C ASP A 132 -9.24 -9.73 12.37
N GLN A 133 -9.97 -8.95 13.18
CA GLN A 133 -9.69 -8.85 14.62
C GLN A 133 -9.79 -10.18 15.36
N ASP A 134 -10.75 -11.03 15.01
CA ASP A 134 -10.94 -12.31 15.71
C ASP A 134 -9.91 -13.35 15.26
N ALA A 135 -9.57 -13.38 13.97
CA ALA A 135 -8.46 -14.18 13.46
C ALA A 135 -7.12 -13.69 14.05
N GLY A 136 -6.95 -12.38 14.22
CA GLY A 136 -5.77 -11.78 14.84
C GLY A 136 -5.50 -12.27 16.27
N LYS A 137 -6.54 -12.54 17.05
CA LYS A 137 -6.40 -13.11 18.41
C LYS A 137 -5.77 -14.51 18.41
N ARG A 138 -5.95 -15.27 17.33
CA ARG A 138 -5.47 -16.65 17.16
C ARG A 138 -4.21 -16.75 16.30
N LEU A 139 -3.74 -15.62 15.77
CA LEU A 139 -2.65 -15.57 14.77
C LEU A 139 -1.39 -16.31 15.24
N MET A 140 -1.01 -16.16 16.50
CA MET A 140 0.21 -16.77 17.03
C MET A 140 0.12 -18.30 17.14
N ASP A 141 -1.08 -18.84 17.32
CA ASP A 141 -1.34 -20.25 17.56
C ASP A 141 -1.84 -20.99 16.31
N ASP A 142 -2.23 -20.26 15.25
CA ASP A 142 -2.79 -20.81 14.02
C ASP A 142 -1.75 -20.80 12.87
N PRO A 143 -1.21 -21.97 12.50
CA PRO A 143 -0.21 -22.07 11.44
C PRO A 143 -0.69 -21.57 10.07
N GLU A 144 -1.98 -21.74 9.76
CA GLU A 144 -2.55 -21.30 8.49
C GLU A 144 -2.63 -19.77 8.42
N LEU A 145 -3.06 -19.10 9.51
CA LEU A 145 -3.05 -17.65 9.59
C LEU A 145 -1.64 -17.08 9.51
N ARG A 146 -0.68 -17.71 10.19
CA ARG A 146 0.74 -17.31 10.12
C ARG A 146 1.26 -17.40 8.70
N ARG A 147 0.94 -18.47 7.96
CA ARG A 147 1.34 -18.68 6.58
C ARG A 147 0.80 -17.59 5.65
N ARG A 148 -0.41 -17.06 5.89
CA ARG A 148 -0.95 -15.95 5.10
C ARG A 148 -0.10 -14.68 5.18
N LEU A 149 0.60 -14.46 6.29
CA LEU A 149 1.48 -13.29 6.47
C LEU A 149 2.65 -13.24 5.50
N LEU A 150 3.05 -14.36 4.90
CA LEU A 150 4.09 -14.39 3.86
C LEU A 150 3.70 -13.54 2.63
N LYS A 151 2.40 -13.34 2.40
CA LYS A 151 1.89 -12.48 1.33
C LYS A 151 1.94 -10.98 1.68
N ALA A 152 2.15 -10.64 2.95
CA ALA A 152 2.15 -9.24 3.42
C ALA A 152 3.24 -8.40 2.75
N ALA A 153 4.36 -9.02 2.36
CA ALA A 153 5.46 -8.34 1.69
C ALA A 153 5.01 -7.58 0.43
N ALA A 154 4.00 -8.07 -0.29
CA ALA A 154 3.55 -7.50 -1.54
C ALA A 154 2.52 -6.34 -1.40
N ILE A 155 2.02 -6.05 -0.20
CA ILE A 155 0.93 -5.07 0.02
C ILE A 155 1.22 -4.08 1.15
N PRO A 156 2.35 -3.36 1.13
CA PRO A 156 2.58 -2.30 2.11
C PRO A 156 1.53 -1.19 1.97
N PHE A 157 1.12 -0.60 3.10
CA PHE A 157 0.21 0.56 3.15
C PHE A 157 0.97 1.87 3.26
N ASP A 158 2.13 1.82 3.87
CA ASP A 158 3.17 2.84 3.92
C ASP A 158 4.50 2.18 4.31
N GLY A 159 5.59 2.90 4.13
CA GLY A 159 6.89 2.41 4.54
C GLY A 159 8.04 3.28 4.09
N VAL A 160 9.23 2.89 4.54
CA VAL A 160 10.52 3.49 4.17
C VAL A 160 11.52 2.39 3.81
N ASN A 161 12.36 2.63 2.83
CA ASN A 161 13.45 1.71 2.49
C ASN A 161 14.81 2.17 3.03
N GLN A 162 15.81 1.33 2.92
CA GLN A 162 17.18 1.58 3.40
C GLN A 162 17.85 2.83 2.83
N HIS A 163 17.33 3.38 1.71
CA HIS A 163 17.83 4.60 1.10
C HIS A 163 17.13 5.86 1.64
N GLY A 164 16.18 5.69 2.58
CA GLY A 164 15.37 6.77 3.14
C GLY A 164 14.29 7.27 2.20
N LEU A 165 13.88 6.48 1.20
CA LEU A 165 12.71 6.76 0.39
C LEU A 165 11.47 6.21 1.10
N ALA A 166 10.52 7.08 1.38
CA ALA A 166 9.21 6.75 1.94
C ALA A 166 8.10 6.89 0.91
N ILE A 167 7.07 6.06 1.07
CA ILE A 167 5.82 6.13 0.32
C ILE A 167 4.64 5.84 1.25
N GLY A 168 3.53 6.52 1.01
CA GLY A 168 2.24 6.23 1.63
C GLY A 168 1.11 6.59 0.68
N MET A 169 -0.05 5.97 0.89
CA MET A 169 -1.24 6.16 0.05
C MET A 169 -2.36 6.84 0.81
N ALA A 170 -3.22 7.55 0.10
CA ALA A 170 -4.51 8.01 0.59
C ALA A 170 -5.62 7.72 -0.43
N ALA A 171 -6.85 7.53 0.07
CA ALA A 171 -8.00 7.36 -0.79
C ALA A 171 -8.42 8.70 -1.40
N VAL A 172 -8.88 8.65 -2.63
CA VAL A 172 -9.53 9.77 -3.33
C VAL A 172 -10.86 9.31 -3.92
N ASP A 173 -11.71 10.24 -4.29
CA ASP A 173 -13.02 9.90 -4.86
C ASP A 173 -12.89 9.27 -6.24
N THR A 174 -11.90 9.68 -7.01
CA THR A 174 -11.65 9.18 -8.36
C THR A 174 -10.14 9.06 -8.60
N ALA A 175 -9.75 7.98 -9.29
CA ALA A 175 -8.42 7.87 -9.89
C ALA A 175 -8.56 7.12 -11.21
N GLN A 176 -8.02 7.70 -12.26
CA GLN A 176 -8.06 7.16 -13.61
C GLN A 176 -6.62 7.01 -14.14
N PRO A 177 -5.94 5.90 -13.83
CA PRO A 177 -4.56 5.69 -14.27
C PRO A 177 -4.46 5.56 -15.79
N PRO A 178 -3.34 5.99 -16.38
CA PRO A 178 -3.07 5.78 -17.80
C PRO A 178 -2.88 4.29 -18.09
N LYS A 179 -3.30 3.87 -19.29
CA LYS A 179 -2.87 2.60 -19.87
C LYS A 179 -1.52 2.82 -20.55
N VAL A 180 -0.46 2.27 -19.98
CA VAL A 180 0.88 2.36 -20.57
C VAL A 180 1.06 1.20 -21.57
N PRO A 181 1.17 1.48 -22.88
CA PRO A 181 1.30 0.42 -23.90
C PRO A 181 2.50 -0.49 -23.61
N GLY A 182 2.26 -1.81 -23.66
CA GLY A 182 3.30 -2.82 -23.39
C GLY A 182 3.75 -2.97 -21.94
N ALA A 183 3.28 -2.11 -21.03
CA ALA A 183 3.63 -2.21 -19.61
C ALA A 183 2.85 -3.30 -18.89
N ARG A 184 3.51 -3.93 -17.92
CA ARG A 184 2.84 -4.87 -17.00
C ARG A 184 1.84 -4.13 -16.13
N VAL A 185 0.70 -4.78 -15.88
CA VAL A 185 -0.33 -4.27 -14.98
C VAL A 185 0.05 -4.61 -13.54
N VAL A 186 -0.10 -3.64 -12.64
CA VAL A 186 0.18 -3.78 -11.21
C VAL A 186 -0.98 -3.21 -10.39
N GLY A 187 -1.37 -3.90 -9.32
CA GLY A 187 -2.40 -3.41 -8.41
C GLY A 187 -1.94 -2.19 -7.59
N SER A 188 -2.91 -1.43 -7.11
CA SER A 188 -2.73 -0.18 -6.38
C SER A 188 -1.84 -0.29 -5.13
N GLY A 189 -1.97 -1.36 -4.33
CA GLY A 189 -1.11 -1.60 -3.17
C GLY A 189 0.29 -2.07 -3.56
N ARG A 190 0.40 -2.84 -4.65
CA ARG A 190 1.67 -3.45 -5.07
C ARG A 190 2.65 -2.48 -5.70
N ILE A 191 2.18 -1.39 -6.30
CA ILE A 191 3.08 -0.37 -6.83
C ILE A 191 3.96 0.23 -5.71
N GLN A 192 3.45 0.31 -4.47
CA GLN A 192 4.22 0.76 -3.33
C GLN A 192 5.37 -0.21 -3.00
N ARG A 193 5.11 -1.54 -3.12
CA ARG A 193 6.16 -2.55 -2.94
C ARG A 193 7.28 -2.39 -3.97
N LEU A 194 6.92 -2.19 -5.24
CA LEU A 194 7.90 -1.96 -6.30
C LEU A 194 8.73 -0.69 -6.07
N VAL A 195 8.10 0.37 -5.58
CA VAL A 195 8.80 1.61 -5.21
C VAL A 195 9.81 1.36 -4.09
N LEU A 196 9.38 0.71 -3.00
CA LEU A 196 10.25 0.42 -1.86
C LEU A 196 11.42 -0.50 -2.22
N ASP A 197 11.23 -1.43 -3.17
CA ASP A 197 12.24 -2.37 -3.61
C ASP A 197 13.27 -1.75 -4.56
N GLN A 198 12.83 -0.90 -5.49
CA GLN A 198 13.61 -0.54 -6.67
C GLN A 198 14.10 0.91 -6.70
N ALA A 199 13.53 1.80 -5.90
CA ALA A 199 13.84 3.22 -5.96
C ALA A 199 14.66 3.67 -4.74
N ARG A 200 15.61 4.58 -4.98
CA ARG A 200 16.46 5.17 -3.94
C ARG A 200 16.02 6.57 -3.54
N ASN A 201 15.25 7.22 -4.38
CA ASN A 201 14.83 8.60 -4.25
C ASN A 201 13.52 8.85 -5.00
N VAL A 202 12.96 10.06 -4.85
CA VAL A 202 11.68 10.45 -5.45
C VAL A 202 11.69 10.33 -6.99
N ASP A 203 12.78 10.70 -7.66
CA ASP A 203 12.84 10.64 -9.14
C ASP A 203 12.78 9.19 -9.64
N GLU A 204 13.51 8.30 -8.98
CA GLU A 204 13.47 6.87 -9.28
C GLU A 204 12.10 6.27 -8.98
N ALA A 205 11.45 6.69 -7.88
CA ALA A 205 10.09 6.26 -7.54
C ALA A 205 9.07 6.69 -8.61
N VAL A 206 9.15 7.93 -9.09
CA VAL A 206 8.32 8.41 -10.22
C VAL A 206 8.58 7.56 -11.47
N ALA A 207 9.84 7.20 -11.75
CA ALA A 207 10.20 6.35 -12.87
C ALA A 207 9.63 4.92 -12.72
N VAL A 208 9.53 4.39 -11.48
CA VAL A 208 8.82 3.13 -11.22
C VAL A 208 7.36 3.25 -11.61
N PHE A 209 6.63 4.27 -11.16
CA PHE A 209 5.23 4.48 -11.54
C PHE A 209 5.03 4.55 -13.06
N ARG A 210 5.94 5.19 -13.80
CA ARG A 210 5.86 5.32 -15.27
C ARG A 210 6.08 4.00 -16.03
N ARG A 211 6.70 3.00 -15.42
CA ARG A 211 6.99 1.70 -16.06
C ARG A 211 5.82 0.72 -16.02
N TYR A 212 4.79 0.98 -15.21
CA TYR A 212 3.67 0.08 -14.99
C TYR A 212 2.33 0.73 -15.31
N THR A 213 1.36 -0.06 -15.73
CA THR A 213 -0.04 0.33 -15.71
C THR A 213 -0.60 0.03 -14.33
N VAL A 214 -0.80 1.05 -13.52
CA VAL A 214 -1.47 0.89 -12.22
C VAL A 214 -2.95 0.61 -12.47
N ARG A 215 -3.52 -0.39 -11.80
CA ARG A 215 -4.92 -0.73 -11.89
C ARG A 215 -5.55 -0.81 -10.51
N PHE A 216 -6.71 -0.20 -10.38
CA PHE A 216 -7.61 -0.42 -9.26
C PHE A 216 -8.58 -1.53 -9.67
N GLU A 217 -8.63 -2.61 -8.88
CA GLU A 217 -9.57 -3.71 -9.13
C GLU A 217 -11.00 -3.26 -8.78
N PRO A 218 -12.03 -3.88 -9.37
CA PRO A 218 -13.42 -3.57 -9.04
C PRO A 218 -13.67 -3.68 -7.53
N GLY A 219 -14.19 -2.61 -6.93
CA GLY A 219 -14.41 -2.50 -5.48
C GLY A 219 -13.21 -2.05 -4.66
N GLU A 220 -12.03 -1.84 -5.27
CA GLU A 220 -10.94 -1.13 -4.62
C GLU A 220 -11.21 0.37 -4.55
N VAL A 221 -10.75 0.99 -3.48
CA VAL A 221 -10.81 2.45 -3.32
C VAL A 221 -9.74 3.08 -4.21
N PRO A 222 -10.07 4.09 -5.03
CA PRO A 222 -9.09 4.85 -5.79
C PRO A 222 -8.06 5.52 -4.87
N LEU A 223 -6.79 5.52 -5.26
CA LEU A 223 -5.68 6.00 -4.44
C LEU A 223 -4.84 7.04 -5.18
N HIS A 224 -4.22 7.92 -4.39
CA HIS A 224 -3.06 8.71 -4.75
C HIS A 224 -1.94 8.47 -3.72
N TYR A 225 -0.71 8.90 -4.03
CA TYR A 225 0.46 8.54 -3.24
C TYR A 225 1.32 9.75 -2.95
N LEU A 226 1.87 9.82 -1.72
CA LEU A 226 2.92 10.77 -1.37
C LEU A 226 4.25 10.04 -1.28
N LEU A 227 5.25 10.58 -1.97
CA LEU A 227 6.64 10.15 -1.98
C LEU A 227 7.49 11.19 -1.26
N ALA A 228 8.48 10.75 -0.47
CA ALA A 228 9.48 11.63 0.12
C ALA A 228 10.83 10.92 0.27
N ASP A 229 11.95 11.63 0.16
CA ASP A 229 13.28 11.02 0.32
C ASP A 229 14.15 11.72 1.37
N ALA A 230 15.26 11.08 1.71
CA ALA A 230 16.23 11.54 2.72
C ALA A 230 16.87 12.92 2.41
N ARG A 231 16.70 13.42 1.19
CA ARG A 231 17.17 14.77 0.79
C ARG A 231 16.11 15.84 0.99
N GLY A 232 14.87 15.43 1.37
CA GLY A 232 13.74 16.34 1.56
C GLY A 232 12.95 16.61 0.28
N LYS A 233 13.26 15.91 -0.83
CA LYS A 233 12.44 15.97 -2.03
C LYS A 233 11.15 15.17 -1.80
N SER A 234 10.04 15.67 -2.38
CA SER A 234 8.75 14.97 -2.34
C SER A 234 7.97 15.16 -3.64
N ALA A 235 7.04 14.23 -3.87
CA ALA A 235 6.07 14.35 -4.95
C ALA A 235 4.78 13.62 -4.59
N ALA A 236 3.63 14.21 -4.90
CA ALA A 236 2.37 13.49 -4.93
C ALA A 236 2.17 12.89 -6.33
N ILE A 237 1.69 11.65 -6.37
CA ILE A 237 1.34 10.95 -7.62
C ILE A 237 -0.17 10.81 -7.67
N GLU A 238 -0.77 11.38 -8.69
CA GLU A 238 -2.21 11.37 -8.93
C GLU A 238 -2.56 10.84 -10.31
N PHE A 239 -3.76 10.31 -10.46
CA PHE A 239 -4.25 9.77 -11.72
C PHE A 239 -5.56 10.46 -12.10
N VAL A 240 -5.50 11.39 -13.04
CA VAL A 240 -6.62 12.25 -13.42
C VAL A 240 -6.80 12.20 -14.94
N GLY A 241 -8.00 11.83 -15.38
CA GLY A 241 -8.34 11.84 -16.81
C GLY A 241 -7.50 10.90 -17.67
N GLY A 242 -7.03 9.78 -17.13
CA GLY A 242 -6.16 8.86 -17.86
C GLY A 242 -4.68 9.30 -17.91
N GLU A 243 -4.29 10.26 -17.11
CA GLU A 243 -2.93 10.77 -17.01
C GLU A 243 -2.36 10.59 -15.61
N MET A 244 -1.07 10.32 -15.53
CA MET A 244 -0.31 10.38 -14.29
C MET A 244 0.23 11.79 -14.07
N ARG A 245 -0.26 12.45 -13.04
CA ARG A 245 0.24 13.75 -12.60
C ARG A 245 1.25 13.59 -11.49
N VAL A 246 2.37 14.28 -11.60
CA VAL A 246 3.42 14.35 -10.60
C VAL A 246 3.46 15.76 -10.06
N LEU A 247 3.07 15.93 -8.80
CA LEU A 247 3.07 17.23 -8.15
C LEU A 247 4.28 17.31 -7.20
N PRO A 248 5.34 18.03 -7.56
CA PRO A 248 6.48 18.20 -6.67
C PRO A 248 6.11 19.04 -5.46
N GLY A 249 6.69 18.71 -4.30
CA GLY A 249 6.61 19.57 -3.12
C GLY A 249 7.27 20.94 -3.39
N ALA A 250 6.63 21.99 -2.92
CA ALA A 250 7.12 23.37 -3.07
C ALA A 250 7.91 23.78 -1.83
N GLY A 251 9.19 23.37 -1.70
CA GLY A 251 10.05 23.73 -0.58
C GLY A 251 10.20 22.62 0.46
N ASP A 252 10.35 23.01 1.75
CA ASP A 252 10.71 22.10 2.83
C ASP A 252 9.54 21.29 3.40
N TRP A 253 8.39 21.31 2.77
CA TRP A 253 7.23 20.54 3.22
C TRP A 253 6.24 20.24 2.10
N HIS A 254 5.44 19.20 2.29
CA HIS A 254 4.38 18.77 1.39
C HIS A 254 3.31 18.04 2.22
N ASP A 255 2.06 18.28 1.94
CA ASP A 255 0.94 17.65 2.65
C ASP A 255 -0.10 17.10 1.67
N MET A 256 -0.79 16.04 2.09
CA MET A 256 -1.76 15.32 1.28
C MET A 256 -2.82 14.69 2.20
N VAL A 257 -4.08 14.79 1.79
CA VAL A 257 -5.21 14.13 2.46
C VAL A 257 -6.06 13.36 1.43
N ASN A 258 -7.38 13.40 1.45
CA ASN A 258 -8.26 12.55 0.65
C ASN A 258 -8.96 13.26 -0.53
N PHE A 259 -8.45 14.36 -0.98
CA PHE A 259 -8.90 15.01 -2.23
C PHE A 259 -7.76 15.05 -3.27
N VAL A 260 -8.11 15.16 -4.53
CA VAL A 260 -7.14 15.24 -5.63
C VAL A 260 -6.51 16.61 -5.65
N LEU A 261 -5.25 16.73 -5.21
CA LEU A 261 -4.53 18.00 -5.03
C LEU A 261 -4.47 18.84 -6.32
N SER A 262 -4.28 18.17 -7.47
CA SER A 262 -4.12 18.86 -8.77
C SER A 262 -5.39 19.49 -9.32
N THR A 263 -6.54 19.12 -8.79
CA THR A 263 -7.85 19.63 -9.22
C THR A 263 -8.60 20.36 -8.13
N ALA A 264 -8.20 20.19 -6.86
CA ALA A 264 -8.82 20.83 -5.72
C ALA A 264 -8.67 22.35 -5.80
N ASP A 265 -9.78 23.07 -5.66
CA ASP A 265 -9.78 24.51 -5.55
C ASP A 265 -9.45 24.96 -4.11
N GLU A 266 -9.26 26.27 -3.94
CA GLU A 266 -8.93 26.85 -2.64
C GLU A 266 -10.05 26.72 -1.60
N SER A 267 -11.31 26.56 -2.04
CA SER A 267 -12.44 26.31 -1.14
C SER A 267 -12.39 24.89 -0.59
N GLU A 268 -12.16 23.91 -1.44
CA GLU A 268 -12.01 22.50 -1.06
C GLU A 268 -10.84 22.32 -0.09
N LYS A 269 -9.68 22.88 -0.40
CA LYS A 269 -8.48 22.86 0.48
C LYS A 269 -8.75 23.51 1.84
N ARG A 270 -9.49 24.63 1.86
CA ARG A 270 -9.85 25.31 3.12
C ARG A 270 -10.92 24.59 3.92
N SER A 271 -11.80 23.83 3.27
CA SER A 271 -12.88 23.09 3.93
C SER A 271 -12.37 21.85 4.68
N ASP A 272 -11.32 21.16 4.20
CA ASP A 272 -10.73 20.03 4.92
C ASP A 272 -9.89 20.51 6.09
N THR A 273 -10.41 20.26 7.29
CA THR A 273 -9.78 20.70 8.54
C THR A 273 -8.40 20.05 8.74
N ARG A 274 -8.20 18.81 8.30
CA ARG A 274 -6.92 18.08 8.44
C ARG A 274 -5.86 18.73 7.55
N TYR A 275 -6.19 18.95 6.27
CA TYR A 275 -5.31 19.62 5.32
C TYR A 275 -4.90 20.99 5.83
N ARG A 276 -5.89 21.82 6.21
CA ARG A 276 -5.64 23.16 6.76
C ARG A 276 -4.73 23.13 8.00
N THR A 277 -5.00 22.24 8.96
CA THR A 277 -4.21 22.12 10.20
C THR A 277 -2.76 21.73 9.90
N ILE A 278 -2.54 20.78 8.98
CA ILE A 278 -1.20 20.34 8.56
C ILE A 278 -0.48 21.49 7.84
N ALA A 279 -1.10 22.08 6.83
CA ALA A 279 -0.53 23.17 6.03
C ALA A 279 -0.16 24.39 6.91
N GLU A 280 -1.03 24.79 7.83
CA GLU A 280 -0.78 25.90 8.76
C GLU A 280 0.40 25.61 9.70
N ARG A 281 0.48 24.39 10.24
CA ARG A 281 1.60 23.99 11.12
C ARG A 281 2.91 23.98 10.37
N LEU A 282 2.95 23.33 9.20
CA LEU A 282 4.16 23.19 8.39
C LEU A 282 4.63 24.56 7.88
N ARG A 283 3.72 25.42 7.40
CA ARG A 283 4.06 26.78 6.99
C ARG A 283 4.62 27.61 8.14
N ARG A 284 3.98 27.58 9.34
CA ARG A 284 4.42 28.33 10.51
C ARG A 284 5.80 27.91 11.01
N THR A 285 6.13 26.64 10.87
CA THR A 285 7.43 26.08 11.28
C THR A 285 8.44 26.03 10.14
N ASN A 286 8.06 26.41 8.92
CA ASN A 286 8.84 26.22 7.70
C ASN A 286 9.32 24.76 7.55
N GLY A 287 8.40 23.81 7.76
CA GLY A 287 8.68 22.36 7.74
C GLY A 287 9.62 21.87 8.85
N ARG A 288 9.94 22.69 9.85
CA ARG A 288 10.83 22.34 10.96
C ARG A 288 10.07 21.65 12.08
N LEU A 289 10.09 20.33 12.06
CA LEU A 289 9.55 19.49 13.12
C LEU A 289 10.64 18.51 13.59
N ASP A 290 10.58 18.16 14.86
CA ASP A 290 11.22 16.95 15.37
C ASP A 290 10.19 15.80 15.37
N PRO A 291 10.58 14.55 15.63
CA PRO A 291 9.66 13.42 15.62
C PRO A 291 8.48 13.57 16.60
N ALA A 292 8.70 14.20 17.74
CA ALA A 292 7.62 14.45 18.73
C ALA A 292 6.63 15.51 18.23
N GLY A 293 7.12 16.59 17.62
CA GLY A 293 6.28 17.63 17.00
C GLY A 293 5.52 17.11 15.77
N ALA A 294 6.10 16.18 15.00
CA ALA A 294 5.41 15.51 13.89
C ALA A 294 4.30 14.58 14.42
N MET A 295 4.56 13.82 15.48
CA MET A 295 3.54 12.98 16.13
C MET A 295 2.43 13.82 16.79
N ASP A 296 2.77 14.96 17.41
CA ASP A 296 1.79 15.93 17.92
C ASP A 296 0.89 16.47 16.79
N LEU A 297 1.46 16.79 15.63
CA LEU A 297 0.68 17.21 14.47
C LEU A 297 -0.28 16.10 14.00
N LEU A 298 0.18 14.86 13.89
CA LEU A 298 -0.66 13.71 13.55
C LEU A 298 -1.79 13.51 14.56
N SER A 299 -1.53 13.74 15.86
CA SER A 299 -2.55 13.61 16.89
C SER A 299 -3.69 14.62 16.74
N LYS A 300 -3.39 15.83 16.25
CA LYS A 300 -4.37 16.91 16.04
C LYS A 300 -5.26 16.70 14.83
N VAL A 301 -4.81 15.92 13.86
CA VAL A 301 -5.57 15.59 12.64
C VAL A 301 -6.09 14.16 12.64
N ALA A 302 -5.93 13.44 13.75
CA ALA A 302 -6.43 12.08 13.89
C ALA A 302 -7.96 12.03 13.85
N GLN A 303 -8.49 11.05 13.13
CA GLN A 303 -9.91 10.76 13.07
C GLN A 303 -10.30 9.78 14.20
N HIS A 304 -11.60 9.68 14.52
CA HIS A 304 -12.07 8.74 15.55
C HIS A 304 -11.66 7.28 15.26
N HIS A 305 -11.43 6.97 14.00
CA HIS A 305 -11.04 5.65 13.50
C HIS A 305 -9.59 5.55 13.03
N THR A 306 -8.71 6.46 13.46
CA THR A 306 -7.27 6.36 13.16
C THR A 306 -6.70 5.07 13.76
N ARG A 307 -6.14 4.21 12.88
CA ARG A 307 -5.57 2.91 13.25
C ARG A 307 -4.14 3.05 13.72
N TRP A 308 -3.34 3.78 12.95
CA TRP A 308 -1.98 4.13 13.33
C TRP A 308 -1.61 5.53 12.89
N SER A 309 -0.71 6.13 13.66
CA SER A 309 0.03 7.34 13.34
C SER A 309 1.51 6.98 13.30
N ALA A 310 2.15 7.14 12.15
CA ALA A 310 3.56 6.79 11.94
C ALA A 310 4.36 8.03 11.54
N VAL A 311 5.56 8.16 12.12
CA VAL A 311 6.56 9.16 11.74
C VAL A 311 7.83 8.41 11.38
N TYR A 312 8.28 8.54 10.14
CA TYR A 312 9.50 7.96 9.61
C TYR A 312 10.59 9.02 9.52
N GLU A 313 11.74 8.77 10.14
CA GLU A 313 12.95 9.59 10.06
C GLU A 313 13.80 9.13 8.87
N LEU A 314 13.68 9.82 7.74
CA LEU A 314 14.17 9.32 6.46
C LEU A 314 15.68 9.16 6.37
N ARG A 315 16.46 9.92 7.16
CA ARG A 315 17.93 9.80 7.21
C ARG A 315 18.43 8.70 8.13
N HIS A 316 17.61 8.31 9.11
CA HIS A 316 18.04 7.42 10.19
C HIS A 316 17.40 6.03 10.12
N GLY A 317 16.39 5.84 9.25
CA GLY A 317 15.61 4.60 9.17
C GLY A 317 14.83 4.31 10.46
N GLU A 318 14.61 5.31 11.30
CA GLU A 318 13.84 5.18 12.54
C GLU A 318 12.37 5.47 12.29
N MET A 319 11.50 4.76 13.00
CA MET A 319 10.05 4.95 12.95
C MET A 319 9.48 5.07 14.36
N THR A 320 8.66 6.06 14.54
CA THR A 320 7.83 6.27 15.74
C THR A 320 6.38 5.98 15.39
N LEU A 321 5.70 5.15 16.19
CA LEU A 321 4.36 4.64 15.92
C LEU A 321 3.46 4.77 17.14
N ALA A 322 2.27 5.36 16.95
CA ALA A 322 1.15 5.32 17.88
C ALA A 322 0.00 4.52 17.27
N LEU A 323 -0.67 3.68 18.07
CA LEU A 323 -1.81 2.85 17.64
C LEU A 323 -3.11 3.41 18.21
N ALA A 324 -4.18 3.36 17.43
CA ALA A 324 -5.56 3.69 17.85
C ALA A 324 -5.64 5.00 18.66
N ARG A 325 -4.84 5.99 18.31
CA ARG A 325 -4.74 7.31 18.97
C ARG A 325 -4.22 7.29 20.40
N ASP A 326 -3.58 6.18 20.83
CA ASP A 326 -2.88 6.20 22.14
C ASP A 326 -1.48 6.82 21.98
N TYR A 327 -1.43 8.15 21.93
CA TYR A 327 -0.19 8.92 21.80
C TYR A 327 0.65 8.95 23.09
N ARG A 328 0.19 8.33 24.17
CA ARG A 328 0.98 8.13 25.40
C ARG A 328 1.83 6.87 25.32
N ARG A 329 1.42 5.89 24.47
CA ARG A 329 2.16 4.64 24.24
C ARG A 329 2.77 4.68 22.84
N ILE A 330 4.04 5.05 22.78
CA ILE A 330 4.79 5.20 21.56
C ILE A 330 5.72 4.00 21.38
N HIS A 331 5.55 3.29 20.26
CA HIS A 331 6.48 2.26 19.82
C HIS A 331 7.57 2.88 18.94
N ARG A 332 8.81 2.39 19.08
CA ARG A 332 9.94 2.81 18.27
C ARG A 332 10.57 1.61 17.59
N PHE A 333 10.87 1.78 16.32
CA PHE A 333 11.49 0.77 15.49
C PHE A 333 12.61 1.38 14.67
N LYS A 334 13.53 0.54 14.21
CA LYS A 334 14.63 0.94 13.34
C LYS A 334 14.78 -0.06 12.23
N LEU A 335 15.00 0.44 11.03
CA LEU A 335 15.41 -0.37 9.89
C LEU A 335 16.91 -0.55 9.99
N ASP A 336 17.34 -1.74 10.41
CA ASP A 336 18.73 -2.12 10.35
C ASP A 336 19.09 -2.47 8.91
N ALA A 337 20.03 -1.72 8.34
CA ALA A 337 20.51 -1.88 6.97
C ALA A 337 21.37 -3.14 6.79
#